data_5212a9c58069efbdc37367ed93ccade9
#
_entry.id   5212a9c58069efbdc37367ed93ccade9
#
_cell.length_a   1.000
_cell.length_b   1.000
_cell.length_c   1.000
_cell.angle_alpha   90.00
_cell.angle_beta   90.00
_cell.angle_gamma   90.00
#
_symmetry.space_group_name_H-M   'P 1'
#
loop_
_entity.id
_entity.type
_entity.pdbx_description
1 polymer ?
#
loop_
_entity_poly.entity_id
_entity_poly.type
_entity_poly.pdbx_seq_one_letter_code
_entity_poly.pdbx_strand_id
1 'polypeptide(L)'
;MSRPWCLLELYAAVTHGVPIFIIRVANSFAGDPATEMKTILDDLPGYLASKNASAIETLETLDYSITEIANVLKPVLAPAAGPKETDKSIEIVGFNPHQGTAMLQAEISQMAHALVKIACPQNEALLIDFKRKGSEPWPGKRRIAM
;
A
#
# COMPACT_ATOMS: atom_id res chain seq x y z
N MET A 1 3.98 9.07 5.05
CA MET A 1 4.77 9.64 3.95
C MET A 1 5.84 10.65 4.40
N SER A 2 6.01 10.93 5.69
CA SER A 2 7.02 11.89 6.17
C SER A 2 8.42 11.30 6.39
N ARG A 3 8.63 10.01 6.20
CA ARG A 3 9.93 9.34 6.37
C ARG A 3 10.67 9.31 5.03
N PRO A 4 11.92 9.83 4.93
CA PRO A 4 12.66 9.92 3.67
C PRO A 4 12.88 8.54 3.02
N TRP A 5 13.21 7.53 3.80
CA TRP A 5 13.42 6.17 3.30
C TRP A 5 12.17 5.57 2.67
N CYS A 6 10.97 5.77 3.26
CA CYS A 6 9.71 5.30 2.66
C CYS A 6 9.42 6.01 1.32
N LEU A 7 9.77 7.28 1.20
CA LEU A 7 9.62 8.02 -0.06
C LEU A 7 10.57 7.47 -1.12
N LEU A 8 11.83 7.19 -0.76
CA LEU A 8 12.82 6.61 -1.67
C LEU A 8 12.46 5.18 -2.10
N GLU A 9 11.96 4.37 -1.18
CA GLU A 9 11.47 3.02 -1.50
C GLU A 9 10.31 3.05 -2.50
N LEU A 10 9.33 3.93 -2.28
CA LEU A 10 8.21 4.13 -3.21
C LEU A 10 8.69 4.67 -4.56
N TYR A 11 9.56 5.67 -4.56
CA TYR A 11 10.15 6.25 -5.76
C TYR A 11 10.89 5.18 -6.57
N ALA A 12 11.75 4.39 -5.91
CA ALA A 12 12.47 3.29 -6.54
C ALA A 12 11.50 2.23 -7.08
N ALA A 13 10.47 1.85 -6.33
CA ALA A 13 9.49 0.88 -6.78
C ALA A 13 8.79 1.34 -8.06
N VAL A 14 8.33 2.60 -8.11
CA VAL A 14 7.69 3.16 -9.31
C VAL A 14 8.66 3.22 -10.47
N THR A 15 9.88 3.73 -10.25
CA THR A 15 10.90 3.90 -11.30
C THR A 15 11.31 2.57 -11.91
N HIS A 16 11.38 1.51 -11.11
CA HIS A 16 11.74 0.16 -11.56
C HIS A 16 10.54 -0.72 -11.96
N GLY A 17 9.33 -0.16 -11.99
CA GLY A 17 8.12 -0.91 -12.37
C GLY A 17 7.76 -2.04 -11.40
N VAL A 18 8.16 -1.90 -10.13
CA VAL A 18 7.78 -2.87 -9.09
C VAL A 18 6.31 -2.64 -8.72
N PRO A 19 5.46 -3.68 -8.76
CA PRO A 19 4.07 -3.55 -8.38
C PRO A 19 3.89 -3.04 -6.95
N ILE A 20 2.99 -2.06 -6.77
CA ILE A 20 2.69 -1.48 -5.46
C ILE A 20 1.32 -1.95 -5.00
N PHE A 21 1.27 -2.53 -3.82
CA PHE A 21 0.04 -2.95 -3.16
C PHE A 21 -0.25 -2.04 -1.97
N ILE A 22 -1.39 -1.34 -2.01
CA ILE A 22 -1.79 -0.39 -0.99
C ILE A 22 -2.86 -0.99 -0.09
N ILE A 23 -2.58 -1.11 1.20
CA ILE A 23 -3.55 -1.51 2.21
C ILE A 23 -4.08 -0.26 2.91
N ARG A 24 -5.37 -0.01 2.76
CA ARG A 24 -6.08 1.04 3.50
C ARG A 24 -6.60 0.49 4.82
N VAL A 25 -5.98 0.87 5.93
CA VAL A 25 -6.46 0.49 7.26
C VAL A 25 -7.59 1.43 7.67
N ALA A 26 -8.74 0.89 8.08
CA ALA A 26 -9.89 1.67 8.54
C ALA A 26 -9.51 2.58 9.71
N ASN A 27 -10.09 3.77 9.75
CA ASN A 27 -9.81 4.82 10.74
C ASN A 27 -8.40 5.43 10.69
N SER A 28 -7.59 5.09 9.70
CA SER A 28 -6.27 5.71 9.50
C SER A 28 -6.35 7.10 8.87
N PHE A 29 -7.46 7.39 8.17
CA PHE A 29 -7.68 8.64 7.44
C PHE A 29 -9.08 9.18 7.69
N ALA A 30 -9.18 10.48 7.90
CA ALA A 30 -10.45 11.17 8.13
C ALA A 30 -11.26 11.41 6.84
N GLY A 31 -10.68 11.16 5.66
CA GLY A 31 -11.26 11.44 4.35
C GLY A 31 -10.94 10.39 3.29
N ASP A 32 -11.13 10.74 2.02
CA ASP A 32 -10.74 9.90 0.89
C ASP A 32 -9.20 9.87 0.76
N PRO A 33 -8.57 8.70 0.85
CA PRO A 33 -7.11 8.57 0.83
C PRO A 33 -6.45 9.07 -0.46
N ALA A 34 -7.14 8.96 -1.60
CA ALA A 34 -6.62 9.44 -2.87
C ALA A 34 -6.54 10.98 -2.88
N THR A 35 -7.55 11.64 -2.33
CA THR A 35 -7.58 13.11 -2.18
C THR A 35 -6.50 13.58 -1.20
N GLU A 36 -6.35 12.89 -0.06
CA GLU A 36 -5.31 13.22 0.92
C GLU A 36 -3.91 13.02 0.33
N MET A 37 -3.69 11.89 -0.35
CA MET A 37 -2.42 11.61 -1.00
C MET A 37 -2.10 12.64 -2.09
N LYS A 38 -3.12 13.04 -2.87
CA LYS A 38 -2.97 14.11 -3.86
C LYS A 38 -2.53 15.41 -3.22
N THR A 39 -3.18 15.82 -2.13
CA THR A 39 -2.84 17.05 -1.41
C THR A 39 -1.40 17.01 -0.89
N ILE A 40 -0.96 15.89 -0.34
CA ILE A 40 0.41 15.70 0.14
C ILE A 40 1.42 15.81 -1.02
N LEU A 41 1.13 15.15 -2.15
CA LEU A 41 2.04 15.14 -3.30
C LEU A 41 2.02 16.44 -4.13
N ASP A 42 0.94 17.21 -4.05
CA ASP A 42 0.86 18.54 -4.68
C ASP A 42 1.81 19.56 -4.02
N ASP A 43 2.06 19.43 -2.71
CA ASP A 43 3.02 20.23 -1.95
C ASP A 43 3.86 19.34 -1.01
N LEU A 44 4.57 18.37 -1.58
CA LEU A 44 5.43 17.47 -0.80
C LEU A 44 6.51 18.22 0.00
N PRO A 45 7.19 19.25 -0.53
CA PRO A 45 8.14 20.02 0.26
C PRO A 45 7.52 20.68 1.49
N GLY A 46 6.38 21.38 1.35
CA GLY A 46 5.66 22.01 2.47
C GLY A 46 5.16 20.98 3.48
N TYR A 47 4.65 19.86 3.01
CA TYR A 47 4.26 18.75 3.88
C TYR A 47 5.44 18.20 4.70
N LEU A 48 6.59 17.96 4.08
CA LEU A 48 7.79 17.48 4.78
C LEU A 48 8.31 18.52 5.76
N ALA A 49 8.36 19.79 5.38
CA ALA A 49 8.77 20.88 6.28
C ALA A 49 7.90 20.93 7.55
N SER A 50 6.61 20.66 7.42
CA SER A 50 5.67 20.69 8.55
C SER A 50 5.70 19.43 9.42
N LYS A 51 6.00 18.27 8.86
CA LYS A 51 5.90 16.96 9.53
C LYS A 51 7.24 16.35 9.90
N ASN A 52 8.28 16.59 9.11
CA ASN A 52 9.62 16.06 9.31
C ASN A 52 10.64 16.85 8.48
N ALA A 53 11.03 18.02 8.95
CA ALA A 53 11.98 18.88 8.24
C ALA A 53 13.32 18.20 7.95
N SER A 54 13.80 17.31 8.84
CA SER A 54 15.05 16.57 8.62
C SER A 54 14.99 15.60 7.44
N ALA A 55 13.78 15.25 6.98
CA ALA A 55 13.64 14.43 5.77
C ALA A 55 14.10 15.19 4.52
N ILE A 56 13.92 16.50 4.48
CA ILE A 56 14.39 17.35 3.37
C ILE A 56 15.91 17.28 3.27
N GLU A 57 16.60 17.55 4.38
CA GLU A 57 18.08 17.50 4.44
C GLU A 57 18.61 16.11 4.06
N THR A 58 17.92 15.05 4.51
CA THR A 58 18.31 13.67 4.17
C THR A 58 18.20 13.42 2.67
N LEU A 59 17.09 13.82 2.03
CA LEU A 59 16.86 13.63 0.61
C LEU A 59 17.86 14.43 -0.24
N GLU A 60 18.12 15.70 0.15
CA GLU A 60 19.10 16.55 -0.51
C GLU A 60 20.53 16.00 -0.37
N THR A 61 20.90 15.50 0.81
CA THR A 61 22.22 14.87 1.04
C THR A 61 22.43 13.62 0.16
N LEU A 62 21.34 12.92 -0.17
CA LEU A 62 21.35 11.76 -1.05
C LEU A 62 21.18 12.13 -2.53
N ASP A 63 21.20 13.42 -2.86
CA ASP A 63 21.04 13.95 -4.22
C ASP A 63 19.68 13.63 -4.88
N TYR A 64 18.61 13.53 -4.08
CA TYR A 64 17.26 13.31 -4.57
C TYR A 64 16.44 14.60 -4.56
N SER A 65 15.84 14.93 -5.70
CA SER A 65 14.90 16.05 -5.82
C SER A 65 13.52 15.68 -5.27
N ILE A 66 13.05 16.39 -4.24
CA ILE A 66 11.71 16.18 -3.64
C ILE A 66 10.61 16.41 -4.69
N THR A 67 10.79 17.38 -5.57
CA THR A 67 9.85 17.67 -6.66
C THR A 67 9.80 16.52 -7.67
N GLU A 68 10.93 15.92 -8.00
CA GLU A 68 10.98 14.76 -8.88
C GLU A 68 10.27 13.55 -8.25
N ILE A 69 10.55 13.27 -6.98
CA ILE A 69 9.86 12.22 -6.22
C ILE A 69 8.34 12.45 -6.26
N ALA A 70 7.87 13.67 -6.00
CA ALA A 70 6.45 13.99 -6.04
C ALA A 70 5.85 13.75 -7.44
N ASN A 71 6.53 14.17 -8.50
CA ASN A 71 6.08 14.01 -9.88
C ASN A 71 5.98 12.53 -10.30
N VAL A 72 6.92 11.70 -9.86
CA VAL A 72 6.94 10.26 -10.14
C VAL A 72 5.84 9.52 -9.35
N LEU A 73 5.62 9.89 -8.09
CA LEU A 73 4.65 9.22 -7.23
C LEU A 73 3.19 9.64 -7.49
N LYS A 74 2.97 10.88 -7.95
CA LYS A 74 1.62 11.45 -8.12
C LYS A 74 0.73 10.66 -9.09
N PRO A 75 1.15 10.28 -10.31
CA PRO A 75 0.32 9.49 -11.22
C PRO A 75 -0.08 8.13 -10.65
N VAL A 76 0.75 7.59 -9.77
CA VAL A 76 0.65 6.25 -9.21
C VAL A 76 -0.22 6.23 -7.95
N LEU A 77 0.04 7.13 -7.01
CA LEU A 77 -0.62 7.14 -5.70
C LEU A 77 -1.86 8.05 -5.64
N ALA A 78 -2.00 8.99 -6.57
CA ALA A 78 -3.10 9.94 -6.63
C ALA A 78 -3.58 10.14 -8.09
N PRO A 79 -4.04 9.10 -8.78
CA PRO A 79 -4.48 9.22 -10.16
C PRO A 79 -5.66 10.19 -10.26
N ALA A 80 -5.61 11.11 -11.24
CA ALA A 80 -6.61 12.17 -11.44
C ALA A 80 -8.00 11.65 -11.84
N ALA A 81 -8.09 10.43 -12.35
CA ALA A 81 -9.33 9.77 -12.75
C ALA A 81 -9.25 8.33 -12.27
N GLY A 82 -9.71 7.99 -11.09
CA GLY A 82 -9.74 6.64 -10.53
C GLY A 82 -8.78 5.61 -11.15
N PRO A 83 -8.51 4.50 -10.58
CA PRO A 83 -7.63 3.52 -11.20
C PRO A 83 -8.18 3.18 -12.59
N LYS A 84 -7.46 3.60 -13.64
CA LYS A 84 -7.80 3.15 -14.99
C LYS A 84 -7.65 1.64 -14.97
N GLU A 85 -8.67 0.93 -15.43
CA GLU A 85 -8.73 -0.53 -15.51
C GLU A 85 -7.53 -1.17 -16.23
N THR A 86 -6.71 -0.35 -16.90
CA THR A 86 -5.51 -0.74 -17.64
C THR A 86 -4.21 -0.70 -16.82
N ASP A 87 -4.18 -0.02 -15.67
CA ASP A 87 -2.97 0.05 -14.85
C ASP A 87 -3.04 -1.00 -13.72
N LYS A 88 -2.69 -2.25 -14.08
CA LYS A 88 -2.68 -3.41 -13.18
C LYS A 88 -1.60 -3.35 -12.09
N SER A 89 -0.84 -2.25 -12.01
CA SER A 89 0.30 -2.14 -11.11
C SER A 89 -0.06 -1.70 -9.69
N ILE A 90 -1.31 -1.21 -9.48
CA ILE A 90 -1.73 -0.72 -8.17
C ILE A 90 -3.10 -1.29 -7.83
N GLU A 91 -3.17 -1.98 -6.71
CA GLU A 91 -4.43 -2.42 -6.11
C GLU A 91 -4.56 -1.83 -4.71
N ILE A 92 -5.71 -1.23 -4.42
CA ILE A 92 -6.01 -0.65 -3.11
C ILE A 92 -7.05 -1.53 -2.45
N VAL A 93 -6.69 -2.17 -1.34
CA VAL A 93 -7.59 -3.01 -0.56
C VAL A 93 -7.86 -2.40 0.81
N GLY A 94 -9.13 -2.34 1.20
CA GLY A 94 -9.54 -1.92 2.53
C GLY A 94 -9.28 -3.02 3.56
N PHE A 95 -8.82 -2.63 4.75
CA PHE A 95 -8.64 -3.51 5.90
C PHE A 95 -9.15 -2.86 7.17
N ASN A 96 -10.06 -3.52 7.88
CA ASN A 96 -10.58 -3.05 9.15
C ASN A 96 -10.25 -4.03 10.29
N PRO A 97 -9.22 -3.77 11.10
CA PRO A 97 -8.77 -4.67 12.17
C PRO A 97 -9.77 -4.81 13.32
N HIS A 98 -10.80 -3.95 13.39
CA HIS A 98 -11.80 -3.95 14.46
C HIS A 98 -13.09 -4.71 14.13
N GLN A 99 -13.12 -5.39 12.97
CA GLN A 99 -14.26 -6.22 12.58
C GLN A 99 -14.24 -7.60 13.27
N GLY A 100 -15.40 -8.26 13.27
CA GLY A 100 -15.51 -9.63 13.77
C GLY A 100 -14.65 -10.61 12.94
N THR A 101 -14.26 -11.71 13.58
CA THR A 101 -13.29 -12.70 13.03
C THR A 101 -13.62 -13.18 11.60
N ALA A 102 -14.90 -13.40 11.28
CA ALA A 102 -15.31 -13.85 9.96
C ALA A 102 -15.06 -12.80 8.87
N MET A 103 -15.35 -11.52 9.17
CA MET A 103 -15.08 -10.40 8.25
C MET A 103 -13.59 -10.19 8.07
N LEU A 104 -12.82 -10.27 9.15
CA LEU A 104 -11.37 -10.17 9.12
C LEU A 104 -10.73 -11.25 8.23
N GLN A 105 -11.21 -12.49 8.34
CA GLN A 105 -10.76 -13.59 7.47
C GLN A 105 -11.10 -13.35 6.01
N ALA A 106 -12.28 -12.81 5.71
CA ALA A 106 -12.68 -12.47 4.34
C ALA A 106 -11.79 -11.37 3.75
N GLU A 107 -11.50 -10.31 4.50
CA GLU A 107 -10.62 -9.23 4.06
C GLU A 107 -9.18 -9.71 3.86
N ILE A 108 -8.64 -10.52 4.79
CA ILE A 108 -7.30 -11.12 4.65
C ILE A 108 -7.23 -12.02 3.40
N SER A 109 -8.28 -12.80 3.14
CA SER A 109 -8.35 -13.64 1.95
C SER A 109 -8.40 -12.80 0.67
N GLN A 110 -9.12 -11.69 0.69
CA GLN A 110 -9.18 -10.75 -0.43
C GLN A 110 -7.81 -10.09 -0.68
N MET A 111 -7.12 -9.65 0.38
CA MET A 111 -5.76 -9.09 0.28
C MET A 111 -4.78 -10.12 -0.28
N ALA A 112 -4.81 -11.35 0.22
CA ALA A 112 -3.95 -12.43 -0.28
C ALA A 112 -4.21 -12.71 -1.77
N HIS A 113 -5.47 -12.68 -2.18
CA HIS A 113 -5.88 -12.86 -3.58
C HIS A 113 -5.32 -11.75 -4.47
N ALA A 114 -5.47 -10.50 -4.03
CA ALA A 114 -4.96 -9.34 -4.73
C ALA A 114 -3.42 -9.37 -4.86
N LEU A 115 -2.72 -9.72 -3.78
CA LEU A 115 -1.26 -9.88 -3.80
C LEU A 115 -0.78 -10.95 -4.77
N VAL A 116 -1.43 -12.14 -4.78
CA VAL A 116 -1.07 -13.23 -5.71
C VAL A 116 -1.31 -12.82 -7.15
N LYS A 117 -2.41 -12.12 -7.43
CA LYS A 117 -2.74 -11.63 -8.77
C LYS A 117 -1.68 -10.64 -9.30
N ILE A 118 -1.14 -9.79 -8.43
CA ILE A 118 -0.08 -8.83 -8.78
C ILE A 118 1.27 -9.52 -8.89
N ALA A 119 1.63 -10.36 -7.91
CA ALA A 119 2.96 -10.98 -7.84
C ALA A 119 3.15 -12.14 -8.82
N CYS A 120 2.06 -12.86 -9.13
CA CYS A 120 2.10 -14.07 -9.95
C CYS A 120 0.94 -14.11 -10.95
N PRO A 121 0.86 -13.19 -11.91
CA PRO A 121 -0.30 -13.06 -12.81
C PRO A 121 -0.54 -14.31 -13.68
N GLN A 122 0.44 -15.20 -13.79
CA GLN A 122 0.34 -16.44 -14.57
C GLN A 122 -0.07 -17.67 -13.73
N ASN A 123 -0.29 -17.52 -12.42
CA ASN A 123 -0.46 -18.66 -11.52
C ASN A 123 -1.83 -18.67 -10.83
N GLU A 124 -2.90 -18.73 -11.64
CA GLU A 124 -4.28 -18.85 -11.12
C GLU A 124 -4.48 -20.08 -10.20
N ALA A 125 -3.66 -21.12 -10.36
CA ALA A 125 -3.72 -22.31 -9.52
C ALA A 125 -3.41 -22.03 -8.04
N LEU A 126 -2.53 -21.06 -7.74
CA LEU A 126 -2.26 -20.62 -6.36
C LEU A 126 -3.47 -19.95 -5.71
N LEU A 127 -4.31 -19.27 -6.50
CA LEU A 127 -5.54 -18.63 -6.03
C LEU A 127 -6.59 -19.64 -5.57
N ILE A 128 -6.64 -20.82 -6.21
CA ILE A 128 -7.57 -21.89 -5.88
C ILE A 128 -7.16 -22.56 -4.56
N ASP A 129 -5.86 -22.74 -4.33
CA ASP A 129 -5.33 -23.39 -3.12
C ASP A 129 -5.52 -22.49 -1.87
N PHE A 130 -5.41 -21.17 -2.01
CA PHE A 130 -5.72 -20.22 -0.94
C PHE A 130 -7.20 -20.25 -0.52
N LYS A 131 -8.12 -20.35 -1.49
CA LYS A 131 -9.56 -20.51 -1.22
C LYS A 131 -9.86 -21.80 -0.47
N ARG A 132 -9.13 -22.87 -0.76
CA ARG A 132 -9.32 -24.20 -0.17
C ARG A 132 -8.76 -24.27 1.25
N LYS A 133 -7.60 -23.67 1.51
CA LYS A 133 -6.95 -23.65 2.83
C LYS A 133 -7.56 -22.62 3.79
N GLY A 134 -8.14 -21.53 3.28
CA GLY A 134 -8.82 -20.52 4.10
C GLY A 134 -10.11 -21.03 4.77
N SER A 135 -10.64 -22.18 4.35
CA SER A 135 -11.79 -22.83 4.99
C SER A 135 -11.41 -23.80 6.12
N GLU A 136 -10.13 -24.12 6.29
CA GLU A 136 -9.68 -24.95 7.40
C GLU A 136 -9.37 -24.08 8.64
N PRO A 137 -9.87 -24.47 9.83
CA PRO A 137 -9.53 -23.74 11.05
C PRO A 137 -8.02 -23.80 11.29
N TRP A 138 -7.40 -22.66 11.54
CA TRP A 138 -5.99 -22.53 11.88
C TRP A 138 -5.58 -23.59 12.93
N PRO A 139 -4.53 -24.40 12.72
CA PRO A 139 -4.10 -25.45 13.66
C PRO A 139 -3.37 -24.88 14.88
N GLY A 140 -3.70 -23.68 15.32
CA GLY A 140 -2.94 -22.87 16.28
C GLY A 140 -3.50 -22.75 17.69
N LYS A 141 -4.27 -23.72 18.21
CA LYS A 141 -4.48 -23.82 19.65
C LYS A 141 -3.77 -25.05 20.21
N ARG A 142 -2.46 -25.03 20.27
CA ARG A 142 -1.78 -25.86 21.30
C ARG A 142 -2.17 -25.24 22.64
N ARG A 143 -3.05 -25.93 23.38
CA ARG A 143 -3.24 -25.70 24.81
C ARG A 143 -1.88 -25.94 25.47
N ILE A 144 -1.25 -24.88 25.96
CA ILE A 144 -0.18 -25.03 26.96
C ILE A 144 -0.92 -25.48 28.20
N ALA A 145 -0.84 -26.79 28.51
CA ALA A 145 -1.24 -27.30 29.80
C ALA A 145 -0.22 -26.76 30.81
N MET A 146 -0.73 -26.00 31.80
CA MET A 146 -0.01 -25.75 33.04
C MET A 146 -0.07 -26.98 33.95
#